data_dae449dad980d9e029f2752e494a1c6c
#
_entry.id   dae449dad980d9e029f2752e494a1c6c
#
_cell.length_a   1.000
_cell.length_b   1.000
_cell.length_c   1.000
_cell.angle_alpha   90.00
_cell.angle_beta   90.00
_cell.angle_gamma   90.00
#
_symmetry.space_group_name_H-M   'P 1'
#
loop_
_entity.id
_entity.type
_entity.pdbx_description
1 polymer ?
#
loop_
_entity_poly.entity_id
_entity_poly.type
_entity_poly.pdbx_seq_one_letter_code
_entity_poly.pdbx_strand_id
1 'polypeptide(L)'
;AGLDTADDRIAACEEQEKRLREQLDGLSAVLTRMRTAAAQELAGQVAESLAFLDMPRVRFEVSLRRLDKPGADGSDDAEFCIATNPGEPVQPMIRIASGGELSRIMLALRSVLNEKYGVGVSIYDEIDTGISGRTARKVGIKLRRIARCGQVICVTHSAQIASLADAQYRIEKHEVDGRAETSVRCLEPEERVDEIARILGGLDLTDSQRAAARELIAEGERL
;
A
#
# COMPACT_ATOMS: atom_id res chain seq x y z
N ALA A 1 56.06 36.55 -6.99
CA ALA A 1 54.71 37.19 -7.04
C ALA A 1 53.59 36.22 -7.53
N GLY A 2 53.90 35.21 -8.36
CA GLY A 2 52.85 34.28 -8.87
C GLY A 2 52.56 33.04 -7.98
N LEU A 3 53.50 32.62 -7.15
CA LEU A 3 53.37 31.52 -6.21
C LEU A 3 52.54 31.90 -4.98
N ASP A 4 52.76 33.07 -4.39
CA ASP A 4 51.99 33.57 -3.25
C ASP A 4 50.49 33.70 -3.55
N THR A 5 50.12 34.12 -4.74
CA THR A 5 48.71 34.22 -5.20
C THR A 5 48.06 32.82 -5.41
N ALA A 6 48.84 31.80 -5.76
CA ALA A 6 48.33 30.45 -5.89
C ALA A 6 48.05 29.79 -4.52
N ASP A 7 49.00 29.97 -3.57
CA ASP A 7 48.86 29.45 -2.21
C ASP A 7 47.72 30.12 -1.44
N ASP A 8 47.52 31.45 -1.61
CA ASP A 8 46.37 32.17 -1.07
C ASP A 8 45.04 31.69 -1.61
N ARG A 9 44.98 31.32 -2.92
CA ARG A 9 43.79 30.76 -3.53
C ARG A 9 43.49 29.33 -3.05
N ILE A 10 44.54 28.52 -2.86
CA ILE A 10 44.38 27.16 -2.29
C ILE A 10 43.82 27.27 -0.88
N ALA A 11 44.43 28.08 -0.04
CA ALA A 11 43.97 28.29 1.36
C ALA A 11 42.49 28.78 1.41
N ALA A 12 42.11 29.70 0.53
CA ALA A 12 40.74 30.19 0.43
C ALA A 12 39.76 29.08 0.00
N CYS A 13 40.15 28.22 -0.95
CA CYS A 13 39.34 27.08 -1.38
C CYS A 13 39.19 26.02 -0.28
N GLU A 14 40.27 25.72 0.46
CA GLU A 14 40.24 24.78 1.59
C GLU A 14 39.32 25.29 2.72
N GLU A 15 39.38 26.56 3.04
CA GLU A 15 38.51 27.18 4.05
C GLU A 15 37.05 27.16 3.60
N GLN A 16 36.81 27.47 2.33
CA GLN A 16 35.45 27.36 1.75
C GLN A 16 34.92 25.94 1.75
N GLU A 17 35.75 24.96 1.38
CA GLU A 17 35.39 23.55 1.42
C GLU A 17 35.03 23.13 2.85
N LYS A 18 35.82 23.49 3.85
CA LYS A 18 35.55 23.20 5.24
C LYS A 18 34.20 23.76 5.71
N ARG A 19 33.94 25.04 5.40
CA ARG A 19 32.66 25.68 5.74
C ARG A 19 31.48 25.01 5.10
N LEU A 20 31.59 24.62 3.81
CA LEU A 20 30.52 23.91 3.10
C LEU A 20 30.29 22.52 3.68
N ARG A 21 31.34 21.81 4.08
CA ARG A 21 31.21 20.51 4.78
C ARG A 21 30.50 20.64 6.10
N GLU A 22 30.89 21.63 6.93
CA GLU A 22 30.24 21.90 8.22
C GLU A 22 28.72 22.22 8.05
N GLN A 23 28.38 23.02 7.01
CA GLN A 23 26.99 23.32 6.68
C GLN A 23 26.24 22.06 6.22
N LEU A 24 26.84 21.25 5.37
CA LEU A 24 26.26 19.99 4.88
C LEU A 24 26.02 19.02 6.03
N ASP A 25 26.96 18.85 6.94
CA ASP A 25 26.83 17.99 8.12
C ASP A 25 25.70 18.47 9.04
N GLY A 26 25.61 19.79 9.26
CA GLY A 26 24.53 20.40 10.03
C GLY A 26 23.15 20.15 9.43
N LEU A 27 23.00 20.38 8.12
CA LEU A 27 21.74 20.13 7.39
C LEU A 27 21.37 18.64 7.35
N SER A 28 22.37 17.78 7.12
CA SER A 28 22.18 16.33 7.14
C SER A 28 21.69 15.85 8.51
N ALA A 29 22.26 16.34 9.60
CA ALA A 29 21.82 16.00 10.94
C ALA A 29 20.37 16.45 11.23
N VAL A 30 19.95 17.60 10.73
CA VAL A 30 18.54 18.05 10.82
C VAL A 30 17.64 17.12 10.05
N LEU A 31 17.99 16.79 8.79
CA LEU A 31 17.20 15.91 7.93
C LEU A 31 17.06 14.51 8.53
N THR A 32 18.14 13.93 9.06
CA THR A 32 18.11 12.63 9.75
C THR A 32 17.14 12.63 10.92
N ARG A 33 17.14 13.69 11.75
CA ARG A 33 16.18 13.81 12.86
C ARG A 33 14.74 13.86 12.38
N MET A 34 14.46 14.65 11.35
CA MET A 34 13.12 14.73 10.75
C MET A 34 12.67 13.39 10.18
N ARG A 35 13.55 12.70 9.48
CA ARG A 35 13.27 11.36 8.92
C ARG A 35 13.04 10.32 10.02
N THR A 36 13.81 10.37 11.09
CA THR A 36 13.63 9.46 12.23
C THR A 36 12.26 9.65 12.88
N ALA A 37 11.85 10.89 13.10
CA ALA A 37 10.52 11.19 13.65
C ALA A 37 9.40 10.73 12.70
N ALA A 38 9.50 11.04 11.41
CA ALA A 38 8.54 10.61 10.40
C ALA A 38 8.47 9.08 10.25
N ALA A 39 9.63 8.40 10.35
CA ALA A 39 9.72 6.93 10.30
C ALA A 39 8.98 6.28 11.48
N GLN A 40 9.13 6.83 12.69
CA GLN A 40 8.43 6.34 13.88
C GLN A 40 6.91 6.57 13.78
N GLU A 41 6.49 7.75 13.34
CA GLU A 41 5.07 8.07 13.13
C GLU A 41 4.45 7.13 12.09
N LEU A 42 5.11 6.98 10.92
CA LEU A 42 4.65 6.08 9.86
C LEU A 42 4.54 4.63 10.36
N ALA A 43 5.56 4.14 11.07
CA ALA A 43 5.54 2.77 11.59
C ALA A 43 4.38 2.53 12.56
N GLY A 44 4.07 3.48 13.43
CA GLY A 44 2.92 3.41 14.33
C GLY A 44 1.58 3.36 13.57
N GLN A 45 1.36 4.27 12.62
CA GLN A 45 0.13 4.31 11.82
C GLN A 45 -0.05 3.05 10.96
N VAL A 46 1.04 2.52 10.38
CA VAL A 46 1.01 1.27 9.61
C VAL A 46 0.69 0.08 10.52
N ALA A 47 1.26 0.02 11.73
CA ALA A 47 0.96 -1.03 12.69
C ALA A 47 -0.52 -1.04 13.10
N GLU A 48 -1.13 0.11 13.36
CA GLU A 48 -2.57 0.24 13.60
C GLU A 48 -3.40 -0.24 12.40
N SER A 49 -3.00 0.14 11.20
CA SER A 49 -3.66 -0.28 9.96
C SER A 49 -3.57 -1.78 9.75
N LEU A 50 -2.42 -2.41 10.03
CA LEU A 50 -2.21 -3.86 9.97
C LEU A 50 -3.05 -4.59 11.02
N ALA A 51 -3.10 -4.08 12.26
CA ALA A 51 -3.94 -4.64 13.32
C ALA A 51 -5.43 -4.63 12.93
N PHE A 52 -5.91 -3.54 12.30
CA PHE A 52 -7.26 -3.48 11.74
C PHE A 52 -7.52 -4.57 10.70
N LEU A 53 -6.52 -4.91 9.87
CA LEU A 53 -6.57 -5.95 8.84
C LEU A 53 -6.36 -7.38 9.39
N ASP A 54 -6.49 -7.58 10.71
CA ASP A 54 -6.24 -8.86 11.41
C ASP A 54 -4.79 -9.38 11.27
N MET A 55 -3.83 -8.46 11.15
CA MET A 55 -2.39 -8.74 11.07
C MET A 55 -1.60 -8.12 12.26
N PRO A 56 -2.03 -8.30 13.52
CA PRO A 56 -1.42 -7.59 14.65
C PRO A 56 -0.01 -8.05 15.01
N ARG A 57 0.45 -9.17 14.44
CA ARG A 57 1.77 -9.76 14.70
C ARG A 57 2.84 -9.27 13.73
N VAL A 58 2.42 -8.64 12.64
CA VAL A 58 3.33 -8.08 11.64
C VAL A 58 4.00 -6.84 12.23
N ARG A 59 5.33 -6.80 12.15
CA ARG A 59 6.12 -5.63 12.55
C ARG A 59 6.60 -4.91 11.31
N PHE A 60 6.30 -3.63 11.22
CA PHE A 60 6.77 -2.75 10.15
C PHE A 60 7.72 -1.71 10.74
N GLU A 61 8.84 -1.50 10.09
CA GLU A 61 9.88 -0.55 10.51
C GLU A 61 10.42 0.19 9.27
N VAL A 62 10.84 1.42 9.46
CA VAL A 62 11.63 2.17 8.47
C VAL A 62 13.07 2.18 8.97
N SER A 63 13.93 1.42 8.31
CA SER A 63 15.36 1.40 8.58
C SER A 63 16.02 2.63 7.96
N LEU A 64 16.74 3.39 8.76
CA LEU A 64 17.55 4.51 8.30
C LEU A 64 19.02 4.17 8.50
N ARG A 65 19.74 3.99 7.41
CA ARG A 65 21.17 3.68 7.41
C ARG A 65 21.95 4.92 6.96
N ARG A 66 22.93 5.32 7.75
CA ARG A 66 23.81 6.42 7.38
C ARG A 66 24.73 6.02 6.23
N LEU A 67 24.81 6.88 5.22
CA LEU A 67 25.72 6.75 4.10
C LEU A 67 27.10 7.29 4.47
N ASP A 68 28.15 6.69 3.91
CA ASP A 68 29.54 7.15 4.09
C ASP A 68 29.77 8.54 3.48
N LYS A 69 29.05 8.85 2.40
CA LYS A 69 29.09 10.16 1.74
C LYS A 69 27.66 10.66 1.53
N PRO A 70 27.39 11.94 1.84
CA PRO A 70 26.10 12.56 1.53
C PRO A 70 25.80 12.51 0.04
N GLY A 71 24.57 12.13 -0.31
CA GLY A 71 24.02 12.24 -1.67
C GLY A 71 23.21 13.50 -1.87
N ALA A 72 22.53 13.62 -3.02
CA ALA A 72 21.62 14.72 -3.32
C ALA A 72 20.46 14.81 -2.31
N ASP A 73 20.04 13.67 -1.74
CA ASP A 73 18.93 13.54 -0.80
C ASP A 73 19.42 13.49 0.67
N GLY A 74 20.67 13.83 0.95
CA GLY A 74 21.25 13.83 2.29
C GLY A 74 22.08 12.59 2.60
N SER A 75 22.23 12.28 3.91
CA SER A 75 23.16 11.25 4.42
C SER A 75 22.48 9.96 4.84
N ASP A 76 21.18 9.77 4.56
CA ASP A 76 20.43 8.60 4.99
C ASP A 76 19.92 7.81 3.79
N ASP A 77 20.07 6.48 3.87
CA ASP A 77 19.39 5.51 3.04
C ASP A 77 18.21 4.93 3.82
N ALA A 78 17.00 5.07 3.27
CA ALA A 78 15.76 4.65 3.94
C ALA A 78 15.20 3.40 3.28
N GLU A 79 14.95 2.35 4.06
CA GLU A 79 14.41 1.08 3.60
C GLU A 79 13.21 0.64 4.44
N PHE A 80 12.12 0.24 3.80
CA PHE A 80 10.99 -0.38 4.47
C PHE A 80 11.30 -1.83 4.80
N CYS A 81 11.23 -2.16 6.08
CA CYS A 81 11.51 -3.48 6.61
C CYS A 81 10.29 -4.03 7.32
N ILE A 82 10.14 -5.36 7.28
CA ILE A 82 9.00 -6.05 7.86
C ILE A 82 9.37 -7.41 8.40
N ALA A 83 8.68 -7.85 9.46
CA ALA A 83 8.64 -9.23 9.91
C ALA A 83 7.18 -9.69 9.97
N THR A 84 6.84 -10.76 9.26
CA THR A 84 5.47 -11.29 9.18
C THR A 84 5.13 -12.20 10.35
N ASN A 85 6.13 -12.85 10.94
CA ASN A 85 5.95 -13.76 12.08
C ASN A 85 6.66 -13.24 13.34
N PRO A 86 6.11 -13.55 14.52
CA PRO A 86 6.77 -13.27 15.78
C PRO A 86 8.12 -13.99 15.91
N GLY A 87 9.15 -13.26 16.35
CA GLY A 87 10.50 -13.81 16.53
C GLY A 87 11.37 -13.79 15.30
N GLU A 88 10.83 -13.55 14.11
CA GLU A 88 11.63 -13.34 12.92
C GLU A 88 12.31 -11.96 12.95
N PRO A 89 13.54 -11.85 12.41
CA PRO A 89 14.16 -10.55 12.21
C PRO A 89 13.39 -9.76 11.14
N VAL A 90 13.32 -8.44 11.29
CA VAL A 90 12.82 -7.59 10.21
C VAL A 90 13.75 -7.66 9.02
N GLN A 91 13.21 -7.75 7.84
CA GLN A 91 13.95 -7.81 6.59
C GLN A 91 13.32 -6.87 5.55
N PRO A 92 14.08 -6.48 4.52
CA PRO A 92 13.57 -5.65 3.44
C PRO A 92 12.27 -6.17 2.87
N MET A 93 11.27 -5.29 2.74
CA MET A 93 9.93 -5.66 2.28
C MET A 93 9.92 -6.30 0.88
N ILE A 94 10.91 -5.98 0.05
CA ILE A 94 11.11 -6.57 -1.28
C ILE A 94 11.36 -8.09 -1.25
N ARG A 95 11.74 -8.66 -0.08
CA ARG A 95 12.03 -10.09 0.08
C ARG A 95 10.82 -10.93 0.48
N ILE A 96 9.64 -10.32 0.64
CA ILE A 96 8.44 -11.05 1.02
C ILE A 96 7.91 -11.85 -0.16
N ALA A 97 7.71 -13.16 0.04
CA ALA A 97 7.32 -14.08 -1.01
C ALA A 97 5.79 -14.30 -1.16
N SER A 98 4.97 -13.90 -0.17
CA SER A 98 3.52 -14.15 -0.19
C SER A 98 2.75 -13.01 -0.86
N GLY A 99 2.08 -13.28 -1.99
CA GLY A 99 1.32 -12.29 -2.76
C GLY A 99 0.18 -11.65 -1.95
N GLY A 100 -0.68 -12.44 -1.32
CA GLY A 100 -1.84 -11.93 -0.57
C GLY A 100 -1.45 -11.17 0.70
N GLU A 101 -0.42 -11.61 1.44
CA GLU A 101 0.09 -10.87 2.61
C GLU A 101 0.72 -9.55 2.19
N LEU A 102 1.56 -9.57 1.16
CA LEU A 102 2.19 -8.36 0.63
C LEU A 102 1.14 -7.35 0.15
N SER A 103 0.09 -7.80 -0.55
CA SER A 103 -1.00 -6.92 -1.01
C SER A 103 -1.71 -6.24 0.16
N ARG A 104 -1.96 -6.94 1.27
CA ARG A 104 -2.55 -6.35 2.48
C ARG A 104 -1.61 -5.41 3.22
N ILE A 105 -0.33 -5.72 3.27
CA ILE A 105 0.70 -4.82 3.83
C ILE A 105 0.79 -3.55 3.00
N MET A 106 0.79 -3.67 1.68
CA MET A 106 0.76 -2.53 0.77
C MET A 106 -0.52 -1.72 0.91
N LEU A 107 -1.68 -2.37 1.13
CA LEU A 107 -2.93 -1.69 1.43
C LEU A 107 -2.83 -0.89 2.75
N ALA A 108 -2.26 -1.48 3.81
CA ALA A 108 -2.05 -0.79 5.08
C ALA A 108 -1.17 0.45 4.91
N LEU A 109 -0.03 0.30 4.25
CA LEU A 109 0.90 1.39 3.97
C LEU A 109 0.24 2.48 3.10
N ARG A 110 -0.43 2.09 2.01
CA ARG A 110 -1.13 3.01 1.13
C ARG A 110 -2.25 3.76 1.83
N SER A 111 -3.00 3.11 2.72
CA SER A 111 -4.07 3.78 3.46
C SER A 111 -3.57 4.91 4.36
N VAL A 112 -2.34 4.81 4.86
CA VAL A 112 -1.68 5.85 5.66
C VAL A 112 -1.13 6.97 4.77
N LEU A 113 -0.49 6.61 3.67
CA LEU A 113 0.15 7.59 2.77
C LEU A 113 -0.85 8.35 1.91
N ASN A 114 -1.98 7.73 1.55
CA ASN A 114 -2.95 8.31 0.61
C ASN A 114 -3.64 9.56 1.14
N GLU A 115 -3.78 9.68 2.46
CA GLU A 115 -4.31 10.88 3.11
C GLU A 115 -3.42 12.13 2.86
N LYS A 116 -2.11 11.90 2.65
CA LYS A 116 -1.12 12.98 2.45
C LYS A 116 -0.69 13.16 0.98
N TYR A 117 -0.65 12.06 0.22
CA TYR A 117 0.01 12.00 -1.11
C TYR A 117 -0.86 11.35 -2.19
N GLY A 118 -2.15 11.55 -2.23
CA GLY A 118 -3.13 10.89 -3.07
C GLY A 118 -2.62 10.33 -4.40
N VAL A 119 -2.79 9.02 -4.62
CA VAL A 119 -2.45 8.35 -5.88
C VAL A 119 -3.70 8.31 -6.74
N GLY A 120 -3.61 8.76 -8.00
CA GLY A 120 -4.76 8.84 -8.89
C GLY A 120 -5.48 7.51 -9.08
N VAL A 121 -4.73 6.41 -9.29
CA VAL A 121 -5.28 5.04 -9.48
C VAL A 121 -4.47 4.04 -8.68
N SER A 122 -5.14 3.15 -7.95
CA SER A 122 -4.54 2.00 -7.26
C SER A 122 -5.19 0.71 -7.70
N ILE A 123 -4.39 -0.29 -8.08
CA ILE A 123 -4.87 -1.60 -8.53
C ILE A 123 -4.44 -2.64 -7.50
N TYR A 124 -5.40 -3.45 -7.04
CA TYR A 124 -5.18 -4.54 -6.08
C TYR A 124 -5.63 -5.86 -6.68
N ASP A 125 -4.73 -6.82 -6.67
CA ASP A 125 -4.98 -8.19 -7.09
C ASP A 125 -4.63 -9.16 -5.95
N GLU A 126 -5.34 -10.29 -5.86
CA GLU A 126 -5.14 -11.34 -4.85
C GLU A 126 -5.22 -10.87 -3.38
N ILE A 127 -5.82 -9.72 -3.09
CA ILE A 127 -5.83 -9.11 -1.76
C ILE A 127 -6.66 -9.93 -0.74
N ASP A 128 -7.60 -10.72 -1.23
CA ASP A 128 -8.50 -11.60 -0.46
C ASP A 128 -8.01 -13.06 -0.35
N THR A 129 -6.81 -13.37 -0.87
CA THR A 129 -6.24 -14.71 -0.78
C THR A 129 -5.91 -15.07 0.67
N GLY A 130 -6.43 -16.22 1.13
CA GLY A 130 -6.14 -16.79 2.44
C GLY A 130 -6.77 -16.07 3.64
N ILE A 131 -7.81 -15.24 3.43
CA ILE A 131 -8.50 -14.55 4.53
C ILE A 131 -9.95 -14.97 4.69
N SER A 132 -10.48 -14.82 5.92
CA SER A 132 -11.89 -15.06 6.25
C SER A 132 -12.79 -13.91 5.77
N GLY A 133 -14.10 -14.16 5.67
CA GLY A 133 -15.09 -13.15 5.30
C GLY A 133 -15.05 -11.89 6.17
N ARG A 134 -14.78 -12.02 7.48
CA ARG A 134 -14.62 -10.87 8.39
C ARG A 134 -13.43 -10.01 8.01
N THR A 135 -12.29 -10.62 7.73
CA THR A 135 -11.08 -9.90 7.31
C THR A 135 -11.26 -9.30 5.92
N ALA A 136 -11.90 -10.03 4.99
CA ALA A 136 -12.24 -9.51 3.66
C ALA A 136 -13.12 -8.25 3.75
N ARG A 137 -14.10 -8.22 4.68
CA ARG A 137 -14.91 -7.02 4.95
C ARG A 137 -14.04 -5.82 5.37
N LYS A 138 -13.07 -6.03 6.26
CA LYS A 138 -12.13 -4.99 6.71
C LYS A 138 -11.25 -4.48 5.57
N VAL A 139 -10.78 -5.39 4.72
CA VAL A 139 -10.06 -5.04 3.49
C VAL A 139 -10.91 -4.14 2.60
N GLY A 140 -12.15 -4.54 2.33
CA GLY A 140 -13.08 -3.75 1.52
C GLY A 140 -13.34 -2.34 2.09
N ILE A 141 -13.50 -2.22 3.42
CA ILE A 141 -13.63 -0.90 4.09
C ILE A 141 -12.39 -0.03 3.86
N LYS A 142 -11.20 -0.59 3.94
CA LYS A 142 -9.95 0.14 3.66
C LYS A 142 -9.87 0.57 2.20
N LEU A 143 -10.19 -0.31 1.25
CA LEU A 143 -10.23 0.01 -0.18
C LEU A 143 -11.20 1.17 -0.46
N ARG A 144 -12.41 1.12 0.12
CA ARG A 144 -13.41 2.20 -0.02
C ARG A 144 -12.91 3.54 0.54
N ARG A 145 -12.19 3.54 1.66
CA ARG A 145 -11.56 4.76 2.21
C ARG A 145 -10.52 5.35 1.26
N ILE A 146 -9.67 4.52 0.67
CA ILE A 146 -8.68 4.96 -0.33
C ILE A 146 -9.38 5.51 -1.58
N ALA A 147 -10.49 4.90 -2.00
CA ALA A 147 -11.27 5.33 -3.16
C ALA A 147 -11.89 6.74 -3.02
N ARG A 148 -12.00 7.27 -1.79
CA ARG A 148 -12.43 8.67 -1.57
C ARG A 148 -11.40 9.70 -2.06
N CYS A 149 -10.12 9.32 -2.16
CA CYS A 149 -9.03 10.19 -2.57
C CYS A 149 -8.48 9.87 -3.96
N GLY A 150 -9.03 8.86 -4.64
CA GLY A 150 -8.58 8.42 -5.97
C GLY A 150 -9.41 7.24 -6.47
N GLN A 151 -8.99 6.62 -7.57
CA GLN A 151 -9.65 5.45 -8.11
C GLN A 151 -9.01 4.17 -7.56
N VAL A 152 -9.83 3.21 -7.13
CA VAL A 152 -9.39 1.87 -6.72
C VAL A 152 -9.99 0.83 -7.66
N ILE A 153 -9.15 -0.01 -8.23
CA ILE A 153 -9.55 -1.20 -9.01
C ILE A 153 -9.11 -2.42 -8.19
N CYS A 154 -10.05 -3.31 -7.89
CA CYS A 154 -9.76 -4.52 -7.13
C CYS A 154 -10.28 -5.75 -7.87
N VAL A 155 -9.41 -6.73 -8.10
CA VAL A 155 -9.80 -8.06 -8.57
C VAL A 155 -10.03 -8.92 -7.32
N THR A 156 -11.24 -9.47 -7.19
CA THR A 156 -11.65 -10.19 -5.98
C THR A 156 -12.66 -11.29 -6.29
N HIS A 157 -12.62 -12.36 -5.51
CA HIS A 157 -13.64 -13.41 -5.47
C HIS A 157 -14.45 -13.37 -4.15
N SER A 158 -14.28 -12.30 -3.35
CA SER A 158 -14.97 -12.13 -2.08
C SER A 158 -16.21 -11.24 -2.24
N ALA A 159 -17.38 -11.77 -1.89
CA ALA A 159 -18.63 -11.02 -1.82
C ALA A 159 -18.54 -9.83 -0.86
N GLN A 160 -17.80 -9.97 0.25
CA GLN A 160 -17.59 -8.91 1.25
C GLN A 160 -16.79 -7.71 0.71
N ILE A 161 -15.91 -7.94 -0.25
CA ILE A 161 -15.18 -6.85 -0.92
C ILE A 161 -16.03 -6.29 -2.07
N ALA A 162 -16.54 -7.16 -2.95
CA ALA A 162 -17.31 -6.78 -4.12
C ALA A 162 -18.56 -5.94 -3.76
N SER A 163 -19.24 -6.27 -2.64
CA SER A 163 -20.41 -5.52 -2.18
C SER A 163 -20.12 -4.06 -1.80
N LEU A 164 -18.86 -3.72 -1.53
CA LEU A 164 -18.44 -2.37 -1.13
C LEU A 164 -17.99 -1.48 -2.30
N ALA A 165 -17.95 -2.02 -3.52
CA ALA A 165 -17.56 -1.26 -4.71
C ALA A 165 -18.68 -0.31 -5.15
N ASP A 166 -18.33 0.83 -5.77
CA ASP A 166 -19.28 1.74 -6.39
C ASP A 166 -19.74 1.21 -7.77
N ALA A 167 -18.86 0.51 -8.48
CA ALA A 167 -19.14 -0.18 -9.73
C ALA A 167 -18.54 -1.58 -9.70
N GLN A 168 -19.24 -2.54 -10.30
CA GLN A 168 -18.79 -3.93 -10.39
C GLN A 168 -18.72 -4.38 -11.83
N TYR A 169 -17.60 -5.02 -12.18
CA TYR A 169 -17.38 -5.62 -13.49
C TYR A 169 -17.29 -7.13 -13.34
N ARG A 170 -17.95 -7.86 -14.26
CA ARG A 170 -17.85 -9.31 -14.36
C ARG A 170 -16.88 -9.68 -15.46
N ILE A 171 -15.96 -10.58 -15.12
CA ILE A 171 -15.00 -11.16 -16.06
C ILE A 171 -15.48 -12.56 -16.39
N GLU A 172 -15.70 -12.84 -17.67
CA GLU A 172 -16.15 -14.14 -18.17
C GLU A 172 -15.19 -14.63 -19.26
N LYS A 173 -14.90 -15.93 -19.21
CA LYS A 173 -14.14 -16.62 -20.26
C LYS A 173 -15.12 -17.43 -21.10
N HIS A 174 -15.10 -17.21 -22.39
CA HIS A 174 -15.91 -17.92 -23.36
C HIS A 174 -14.98 -18.66 -24.34
N GLU A 175 -15.47 -19.73 -24.90
CA GLU A 175 -14.80 -20.40 -26.02
C GLU A 175 -15.49 -19.97 -27.32
N VAL A 176 -14.75 -19.32 -28.22
CA VAL A 176 -15.19 -18.90 -29.53
C VAL A 176 -14.24 -19.51 -30.55
N ASP A 177 -14.74 -20.34 -31.45
CA ASP A 177 -13.96 -21.02 -32.50
C ASP A 177 -12.70 -21.76 -31.95
N GLY A 178 -12.84 -22.44 -30.82
CA GLY A 178 -11.75 -23.18 -30.16
C GLY A 178 -10.68 -22.31 -29.52
N ARG A 179 -10.93 -21.01 -29.30
CA ARG A 179 -10.06 -20.07 -28.59
C ARG A 179 -10.78 -19.52 -27.38
N ALA A 180 -10.01 -19.39 -26.27
CA ALA A 180 -10.53 -18.75 -25.06
C ALA A 180 -10.51 -17.23 -25.26
N GLU A 181 -11.69 -16.60 -25.19
CA GLU A 181 -11.86 -15.15 -25.18
C GLU A 181 -12.31 -14.70 -23.79
N THR A 182 -11.79 -13.56 -23.33
CA THR A 182 -12.17 -12.95 -22.06
C THR A 182 -12.98 -11.69 -22.33
N SER A 183 -14.20 -11.64 -21.81
CA SER A 183 -15.04 -10.45 -21.82
C SER A 183 -15.09 -9.80 -20.44
N VAL A 184 -15.20 -8.48 -20.43
CA VAL A 184 -15.34 -7.67 -19.21
C VAL A 184 -16.55 -6.78 -19.40
N ARG A 185 -17.53 -6.87 -18.50
CA ARG A 185 -18.78 -6.12 -18.57
C ARG A 185 -19.12 -5.47 -17.25
N CYS A 186 -19.53 -4.21 -17.27
CA CYS A 186 -20.11 -3.53 -16.11
C CYS A 186 -21.47 -4.13 -15.80
N LEU A 187 -21.76 -4.37 -14.54
CA LEU A 187 -23.02 -4.94 -14.07
C LEU A 187 -24.02 -3.85 -13.72
N GLU A 188 -25.28 -4.03 -14.15
CA GLU A 188 -26.42 -3.27 -13.68
C GLU A 188 -26.79 -3.65 -12.22
N PRO A 189 -27.54 -2.81 -11.49
CA PRO A 189 -27.79 -3.02 -10.05
C PRO A 189 -28.34 -4.42 -9.71
N GLU A 190 -29.33 -4.93 -10.46
CA GLU A 190 -29.87 -6.28 -10.20
C GLU A 190 -28.91 -7.38 -10.58
N GLU A 191 -28.15 -7.23 -11.67
CA GLU A 191 -27.10 -8.16 -12.05
C GLU A 191 -25.98 -8.23 -11.01
N ARG A 192 -25.69 -7.09 -10.37
CA ARG A 192 -24.72 -7.01 -9.25
C ARG A 192 -25.21 -7.82 -8.05
N VAL A 193 -26.50 -7.76 -7.71
CA VAL A 193 -27.09 -8.60 -6.67
C VAL A 193 -26.91 -10.08 -6.99
N ASP A 194 -27.23 -10.48 -8.22
CA ASP A 194 -27.11 -11.87 -8.66
C ASP A 194 -25.65 -12.35 -8.64
N GLU A 195 -24.70 -11.52 -9.06
CA GLU A 195 -23.27 -11.88 -9.04
C GLU A 195 -22.74 -12.00 -7.59
N ILE A 196 -23.10 -11.10 -6.68
CA ILE A 196 -22.72 -11.21 -5.27
C ILE A 196 -23.39 -12.45 -4.64
N ALA A 197 -24.65 -12.75 -4.96
CA ALA A 197 -25.31 -13.96 -4.50
C ALA A 197 -24.61 -15.22 -5.04
N ARG A 198 -24.17 -15.21 -6.30
CA ARG A 198 -23.38 -16.30 -6.89
C ARG A 198 -22.04 -16.52 -6.17
N ILE A 199 -21.35 -15.45 -5.82
CA ILE A 199 -20.08 -15.54 -5.05
C ILE A 199 -20.33 -16.09 -3.64
N LEU A 200 -21.48 -15.78 -3.02
CA LEU A 200 -21.84 -16.27 -1.67
C LEU A 200 -22.21 -17.75 -1.66
N GLY A 201 -22.97 -18.21 -2.65
CA GLY A 201 -23.64 -19.49 -2.55
C GLY A 201 -23.44 -20.46 -3.73
N GLY A 202 -22.68 -20.09 -4.75
CA GLY A 202 -22.46 -20.93 -5.94
C GLY A 202 -23.46 -20.70 -7.08
N LEU A 203 -23.69 -21.75 -7.90
CA LEU A 203 -24.41 -21.61 -9.18
C LEU A 203 -25.93 -21.49 -9.05
N ASP A 204 -26.51 -22.08 -8.01
CA ASP A 204 -27.98 -22.08 -7.82
C ASP A 204 -28.37 -20.86 -6.97
N LEU A 205 -28.91 -19.83 -7.62
CA LEU A 205 -29.32 -18.59 -6.97
C LEU A 205 -30.66 -18.76 -6.26
N THR A 206 -30.63 -18.80 -4.92
CA THR A 206 -31.84 -18.82 -4.08
C THR A 206 -32.25 -17.40 -3.69
N ASP A 207 -33.54 -17.22 -3.35
CA ASP A 207 -34.04 -15.93 -2.84
C ASP A 207 -33.33 -15.49 -1.56
N SER A 208 -32.95 -16.45 -0.70
CA SER A 208 -32.18 -16.19 0.52
C SER A 208 -30.79 -15.62 0.21
N GLN A 209 -30.10 -16.14 -0.81
CA GLN A 209 -28.79 -15.62 -1.23
C GLN A 209 -28.89 -14.23 -1.85
N ARG A 210 -29.93 -13.97 -2.65
CA ARG A 210 -30.20 -12.61 -3.17
C ARG A 210 -30.51 -11.63 -2.04
N ALA A 211 -31.28 -12.04 -1.05
CA ALA A 211 -31.56 -11.21 0.13
C ALA A 211 -30.28 -10.87 0.90
N ALA A 212 -29.41 -11.85 1.15
CA ALA A 212 -28.12 -11.64 1.78
C ALA A 212 -27.18 -10.73 0.94
N ALA A 213 -27.18 -10.88 -0.38
CA ALA A 213 -26.42 -10.02 -1.27
C ALA A 213 -26.89 -8.55 -1.23
N ARG A 214 -28.22 -8.32 -1.25
CA ARG A 214 -28.81 -6.96 -1.08
C ARG A 214 -28.47 -6.35 0.26
N GLU A 215 -28.47 -7.13 1.35
CA GLU A 215 -28.06 -6.66 2.67
C GLU A 215 -26.60 -6.22 2.67
N LEU A 216 -25.68 -7.00 2.13
CA LEU A 216 -24.26 -6.65 2.02
C LEU A 216 -24.02 -5.37 1.21
N ILE A 217 -24.74 -5.18 0.10
CA ILE A 217 -24.65 -3.98 -0.73
C ILE A 217 -25.16 -2.77 0.07
N ALA A 218 -26.35 -2.88 0.67
CA ALA A 218 -26.95 -1.80 1.46
C ALA A 218 -26.10 -1.39 2.67
N GLU A 219 -25.42 -2.35 3.32
CA GLU A 219 -24.45 -2.03 4.36
C GLU A 219 -23.22 -1.29 3.79
N GLY A 220 -22.80 -1.65 2.58
CA GLY A 220 -21.72 -0.97 1.88
C GLY A 220 -22.03 0.50 1.60
N GLU A 221 -23.24 0.82 1.18
CA GLU A 221 -23.70 2.18 0.86
C GLU A 221 -23.75 3.12 2.08
N ARG A 222 -23.84 2.57 3.30
CA ARG A 222 -23.87 3.33 4.56
C ARG A 222 -22.48 3.72 5.09
N LEU A 223 -21.40 3.20 4.51
CA LEU A 223 -20.00 3.43 4.92
C LEU A 223 -19.39 4.65 4.18
#